data_a44568e9b32422d8f0a5a720adab4c6b
#
_entry.id   a44568e9b32422d8f0a5a720adab4c6b
#
_cell.length_a   1.000
_cell.length_b   1.000
_cell.length_c   1.000
_cell.angle_alpha   90.00
_cell.angle_beta   90.00
_cell.angle_gamma   90.00
#
_symmetry.space_group_name_H-M   'P 1'
#
loop_
_entity.id
_entity.type
_entity.pdbx_description
1 polymer ?
#
loop_
_entity_poly.entity_id
_entity_poly.type
_entity_poly.pdbx_seq_one_letter_code
_entity_poly.pdbx_strand_id
1 'polypeptide(L)'
;MSARGGFLAFAGRWLRRAAVGVAIVFATIVALRIWGATRPPYLKPWHRFVPPSEVRAADVTETFTLQDYLRREDQVFREVEEQVEARLAPEDRTTSNRYFAESRASPKRFPRDWNRTFELVPPEIRGGALLLHGLTDAPYSMRRLAEILRDQGLYALALRVPGHGTVPGGLTASVWEDWAAAVRVAVRHVRGRIGEGKPLFLVGYSNGGALSVEYALEVAEGANLPKPDRLVLLSPMIGVTPAAGLARFVGHLGVIPYFAKARWLDIIPEYNPFKYNSFPVNAGLQTSRLTDEISGRIERLSRSGKLAAMPPILAFQSLADATIVTDAVETKLFDALPANGHELVLFDVNRGANSGPFLQPAEEALLSKLTSGAKRRYGVTVIANAGPASLDVVERSTPAGADAPAVRPLAFAWPEQVYSLSHVALPFPSDDALYGGSPDPGQGGGIHLGILAPRGE
;
A
#
# COMPACT_ATOMS: atom_id res chain seq x y z
N MET A 1 15.52 53.89 34.60
CA MET A 1 14.42 52.88 34.68
C MET A 1 13.42 52.94 33.48
N SER A 2 13.70 53.70 32.40
CA SER A 2 12.70 53.93 31.34
C SER A 2 12.76 53.03 30.07
N ALA A 3 13.90 52.38 29.82
CA ALA A 3 14.05 51.56 28.58
C ALA A 3 13.37 50.16 28.61
N ARG A 4 13.22 49.54 29.79
CA ARG A 4 12.55 48.23 29.96
C ARG A 4 11.04 48.33 29.74
N GLY A 5 10.38 49.41 30.12
CA GLY A 5 8.94 49.60 29.89
C GLY A 5 8.56 49.77 28.42
N GLY A 6 9.41 50.42 27.64
CA GLY A 6 9.19 50.60 26.19
C GLY A 6 9.33 49.28 25.41
N PHE A 7 10.28 48.44 25.79
CA PHE A 7 10.49 47.12 25.14
C PHE A 7 9.33 46.14 25.42
N LEU A 8 8.83 46.08 26.66
CA LEU A 8 7.68 45.25 27.01
C LEU A 8 6.39 45.69 26.32
N ALA A 9 6.16 47.00 26.20
CA ALA A 9 5.01 47.55 25.46
C ALA A 9 5.12 47.33 23.94
N PHE A 10 6.33 47.32 23.38
CA PHE A 10 6.59 47.02 21.98
C PHE A 10 6.37 45.52 21.73
N ALA A 11 6.95 44.66 22.53
CA ALA A 11 6.78 43.19 22.44
C ALA A 11 5.30 42.77 22.59
N GLY A 12 4.56 43.39 23.53
CA GLY A 12 3.13 43.12 23.71
C GLY A 12 2.28 43.54 22.51
N ARG A 13 2.61 44.63 21.82
CA ARG A 13 1.93 45.01 20.56
C ARG A 13 2.19 44.04 19.43
N TRP A 14 3.41 43.55 19.29
CA TRP A 14 3.76 42.52 18.27
C TRP A 14 3.10 41.18 18.55
N LEU A 15 3.10 40.70 19.79
CA LEU A 15 2.38 39.51 20.21
C LEU A 15 0.88 39.60 19.94
N ARG A 16 0.25 40.75 20.23
CA ARG A 16 -1.17 40.95 19.94
C ARG A 16 -1.44 40.97 18.42
N ARG A 17 -0.58 41.59 17.61
CA ARG A 17 -0.70 41.56 16.13
C ARG A 17 -0.52 40.15 15.57
N ALA A 18 0.44 39.40 16.08
CA ALA A 18 0.64 38.01 15.70
C ALA A 18 -0.56 37.14 16.09
N ALA A 19 -1.11 37.30 17.29
CA ALA A 19 -2.31 36.59 17.72
C ALA A 19 -3.55 36.92 16.88
N VAL A 20 -3.73 38.20 16.51
CA VAL A 20 -4.80 38.62 15.58
C VAL A 20 -4.57 38.02 14.19
N GLY A 21 -3.33 38.01 13.68
CA GLY A 21 -3.01 37.37 12.39
C GLY A 21 -3.33 35.89 12.39
N VAL A 22 -2.93 35.18 13.43
CA VAL A 22 -3.26 33.76 13.62
C VAL A 22 -4.78 33.52 13.69
N ALA A 23 -5.50 34.36 14.44
CA ALA A 23 -6.97 34.29 14.54
C ALA A 23 -7.66 34.54 13.19
N ILE A 24 -7.18 35.47 12.37
CA ILE A 24 -7.71 35.74 11.03
C ILE A 24 -7.45 34.54 10.12
N VAL A 25 -6.22 34.01 10.11
CA VAL A 25 -5.88 32.81 9.33
C VAL A 25 -6.76 31.63 9.73
N PHE A 26 -6.93 31.42 11.04
CA PHE A 26 -7.79 30.37 11.55
C PHE A 26 -9.26 30.56 11.14
N ALA A 27 -9.80 31.75 11.31
CA ALA A 27 -11.17 32.09 10.89
C ALA A 27 -11.38 31.92 9.38
N THR A 28 -10.38 32.31 8.57
CA THR A 28 -10.41 32.10 7.11
C THR A 28 -10.42 30.63 6.75
N ILE A 29 -9.57 29.81 7.39
CA ILE A 29 -9.55 28.36 7.19
C ILE A 29 -10.92 27.75 7.57
N VAL A 30 -11.49 28.15 8.70
CA VAL A 30 -12.81 27.69 9.14
C VAL A 30 -13.89 28.09 8.12
N ALA A 31 -13.90 29.35 7.67
CA ALA A 31 -14.85 29.84 6.68
C ALA A 31 -14.75 29.09 5.34
N LEU A 32 -13.52 28.84 4.84
CA LEU A 32 -13.28 28.06 3.63
C LEU A 32 -13.73 26.59 3.79
N ARG A 33 -13.54 26.01 4.97
CA ARG A 33 -14.00 24.64 5.27
C ARG A 33 -15.52 24.55 5.37
N ILE A 34 -16.18 25.54 5.99
CA ILE A 34 -17.64 25.64 6.03
C ILE A 34 -18.18 25.75 4.59
N TRP A 35 -17.60 26.63 3.79
CA TRP A 35 -17.99 26.83 2.40
C TRP A 35 -17.77 25.56 1.56
N GLY A 36 -16.66 24.85 1.74
CA GLY A 36 -16.40 23.56 1.11
C GLY A 36 -17.34 22.43 1.56
N ALA A 37 -17.79 22.45 2.83
CA ALA A 37 -18.72 21.46 3.37
C ALA A 37 -20.11 21.51 2.72
N THR A 38 -20.53 22.69 2.24
CA THR A 38 -21.84 22.93 1.61
C THR A 38 -21.83 22.71 0.08
N ARG A 39 -20.69 22.35 -0.52
CA ARG A 39 -20.53 22.16 -1.98
C ARG A 39 -20.27 20.71 -2.34
N PRO A 40 -20.56 20.28 -3.59
CA PRO A 40 -20.13 18.95 -4.10
C PRO A 40 -18.60 18.79 -4.02
N PRO A 41 -18.10 17.52 -4.01
CA PRO A 41 -18.85 16.29 -3.89
C PRO A 41 -19.43 16.09 -2.49
N TYR A 42 -20.64 15.49 -2.39
CA TYR A 42 -21.28 15.20 -1.10
C TYR A 42 -20.86 13.81 -0.60
N LEU A 43 -20.77 13.69 0.73
CA LEU A 43 -20.55 12.39 1.36
C LEU A 43 -21.78 11.50 1.17
N LYS A 44 -21.57 10.38 0.52
CA LYS A 44 -22.55 9.32 0.25
C LYS A 44 -22.60 8.29 1.41
N PRO A 45 -23.59 7.38 1.45
CA PRO A 45 -23.69 6.36 2.49
C PRO A 45 -22.39 5.59 2.72
N TRP A 46 -21.70 5.16 1.67
CA TRP A 46 -20.42 4.42 1.76
C TRP A 46 -19.25 5.22 2.33
N HIS A 47 -19.32 6.55 2.35
CA HIS A 47 -18.35 7.38 3.05
C HIS A 47 -18.66 7.48 4.56
N ARG A 48 -19.93 7.39 4.95
CA ARG A 48 -20.38 7.62 6.33
C ARG A 48 -20.51 6.35 7.13
N PHE A 49 -20.76 5.23 6.47
CA PHE A 49 -20.94 3.95 7.12
C PHE A 49 -19.58 3.37 7.51
N VAL A 50 -19.46 2.99 8.77
CA VAL A 50 -18.32 2.24 9.33
C VAL A 50 -18.88 0.91 9.82
N PRO A 51 -18.53 -0.23 9.21
CA PRO A 51 -19.03 -1.52 9.63
C PRO A 51 -18.66 -1.81 11.09
N PRO A 52 -19.63 -2.05 11.99
CA PRO A 52 -19.36 -2.27 13.40
C PRO A 52 -18.69 -3.62 13.69
N SER A 53 -18.89 -4.62 12.83
CA SER A 53 -18.31 -5.96 12.99
C SER A 53 -16.86 -6.08 12.49
N GLU A 54 -16.25 -4.99 12.02
CA GLU A 54 -14.85 -5.02 11.56
C GLU A 54 -13.93 -5.48 12.70
N VAL A 55 -12.99 -6.38 12.37
CA VAL A 55 -12.05 -6.94 13.35
C VAL A 55 -11.11 -5.84 13.86
N ARG A 56 -10.98 -5.76 15.18
CA ARG A 56 -10.06 -4.86 15.88
C ARG A 56 -8.93 -5.65 16.53
N ALA A 57 -7.81 -4.98 16.77
CA ALA A 57 -6.68 -5.59 17.47
C ALA A 57 -7.09 -6.19 18.83
N ALA A 58 -8.00 -5.53 19.55
CA ALA A 58 -8.51 -5.99 20.84
C ALA A 58 -9.37 -7.29 20.76
N ASP A 59 -9.91 -7.62 19.60
CA ASP A 59 -10.67 -8.86 19.37
C ASP A 59 -9.74 -10.08 19.20
N VAL A 60 -8.50 -9.84 18.79
CA VAL A 60 -7.54 -10.88 18.43
C VAL A 60 -6.80 -11.40 19.66
N THR A 61 -7.35 -12.46 20.24
CA THR A 61 -6.71 -13.22 21.34
C THR A 61 -5.82 -14.33 20.77
N GLU A 62 -5.12 -15.05 21.63
CA GLU A 62 -4.34 -16.26 21.24
C GLU A 62 -5.20 -17.34 20.59
N THR A 63 -6.46 -17.46 21.00
CA THR A 63 -7.42 -18.45 20.51
C THR A 63 -8.22 -17.97 19.29
N PHE A 64 -8.09 -16.68 18.91
CA PHE A 64 -8.80 -16.13 17.76
C PHE A 64 -8.22 -16.70 16.45
N THR A 65 -9.05 -17.43 15.71
CA THR A 65 -8.66 -18.18 14.50
C THR A 65 -8.99 -17.41 13.22
N LEU A 66 -8.45 -17.89 12.07
CA LEU A 66 -8.88 -17.39 10.76
C LEU A 66 -10.38 -17.64 10.52
N GLN A 67 -10.94 -18.74 11.04
CA GLN A 67 -12.37 -19.01 10.93
C GLN A 67 -13.22 -17.96 11.67
N ASP A 68 -12.77 -17.48 12.83
CA ASP A 68 -13.40 -16.38 13.55
C ASP A 68 -13.33 -15.10 12.74
N TYR A 69 -12.17 -14.82 12.14
CA TYR A 69 -11.96 -13.70 11.24
C TYR A 69 -12.92 -13.73 10.05
N LEU A 70 -13.04 -14.86 9.36
CA LEU A 70 -13.93 -15.03 8.21
C LEU A 70 -15.41 -14.87 8.58
N ARG A 71 -15.84 -15.35 9.76
CA ARG A 71 -17.21 -15.09 10.26
C ARG A 71 -17.48 -13.61 10.47
N ARG A 72 -16.52 -12.87 11.01
CA ARG A 72 -16.61 -11.40 11.15
C ARG A 72 -16.62 -10.72 9.77
N GLU A 73 -15.76 -11.15 8.86
CA GLU A 73 -15.74 -10.67 7.48
C GLU A 73 -17.10 -10.84 6.81
N ASP A 74 -17.71 -12.02 6.90
CA ASP A 74 -19.06 -12.27 6.38
C ASP A 74 -20.12 -11.33 6.99
N GLN A 75 -20.02 -11.05 8.29
CA GLN A 75 -20.90 -10.10 8.95
C GLN A 75 -20.72 -8.67 8.42
N VAL A 76 -19.47 -8.24 8.24
CA VAL A 76 -19.14 -6.93 7.66
C VAL A 76 -19.75 -6.75 6.27
N PHE A 77 -19.65 -7.77 5.41
CA PHE A 77 -20.26 -7.71 4.07
C PHE A 77 -21.78 -7.66 4.11
N ARG A 78 -22.45 -8.40 5.02
CA ARG A 78 -23.89 -8.29 5.24
C ARG A 78 -24.29 -6.89 5.71
N GLU A 79 -23.57 -6.31 6.63
CA GLU A 79 -23.81 -4.95 7.13
C GLU A 79 -23.69 -3.91 5.99
N VAL A 80 -22.73 -4.05 5.08
CA VAL A 80 -22.61 -3.18 3.90
C VAL A 80 -23.79 -3.37 2.95
N GLU A 81 -24.21 -4.61 2.70
CA GLU A 81 -25.38 -4.89 1.87
C GLU A 81 -26.66 -4.24 2.44
N GLU A 82 -26.91 -4.38 3.75
CA GLU A 82 -28.08 -3.85 4.43
C GLU A 82 -28.07 -2.32 4.58
N GLN A 83 -26.92 -1.74 4.92
CA GLN A 83 -26.82 -0.34 5.30
C GLN A 83 -26.42 0.59 4.12
N VAL A 84 -25.84 0.05 3.06
CA VAL A 84 -25.38 0.83 1.91
C VAL A 84 -26.08 0.40 0.64
N GLU A 85 -25.93 -0.86 0.21
CA GLU A 85 -26.42 -1.31 -1.09
C GLU A 85 -27.97 -1.29 -1.16
N ALA A 86 -28.65 -1.84 -0.17
CA ALA A 86 -30.13 -1.88 -0.11
C ALA A 86 -30.75 -0.47 0.05
N ARG A 87 -29.94 0.52 0.48
CA ARG A 87 -30.41 1.89 0.76
C ARG A 87 -29.90 2.92 -0.26
N LEU A 88 -29.42 2.47 -1.43
CA LEU A 88 -28.98 3.39 -2.48
C LEU A 88 -30.10 4.29 -2.95
N ALA A 89 -29.87 5.59 -2.92
CA ALA A 89 -30.77 6.58 -3.50
C ALA A 89 -30.87 6.38 -5.03
N PRO A 90 -32.00 6.76 -5.66
CA PRO A 90 -32.18 6.60 -7.10
C PRO A 90 -31.03 7.20 -7.93
N GLU A 91 -30.53 8.36 -7.56
CA GLU A 91 -29.41 9.04 -8.24
C GLU A 91 -28.07 8.31 -8.10
N ASP A 92 -27.92 7.41 -7.14
CA ASP A 92 -26.71 6.60 -6.93
C ASP A 92 -26.76 5.25 -7.66
N ARG A 93 -27.90 4.88 -8.26
CA ARG A 93 -28.08 3.65 -9.04
C ARG A 93 -27.56 3.82 -10.47
N THR A 94 -26.27 4.11 -10.59
CA THR A 94 -25.61 4.35 -11.87
C THR A 94 -24.85 3.11 -12.37
N THR A 95 -24.61 3.06 -13.67
CA THR A 95 -23.87 1.95 -14.32
C THR A 95 -22.39 1.88 -13.93
N SER A 96 -21.90 2.88 -13.20
CA SER A 96 -20.50 2.96 -12.73
C SER A 96 -20.35 2.91 -11.20
N ASN A 97 -21.45 2.85 -10.43
CA ASN A 97 -21.35 2.76 -8.97
C ASN A 97 -21.17 1.30 -8.52
N ARG A 98 -20.05 0.97 -7.87
CA ARG A 98 -19.73 -0.40 -7.42
C ARG A 98 -20.77 -1.00 -6.45
N TYR A 99 -21.52 -0.17 -5.73
CA TYR A 99 -22.54 -0.61 -4.76
C TYR A 99 -23.90 -0.90 -5.41
N PHE A 100 -24.10 -0.54 -6.67
CA PHE A 100 -25.31 -0.88 -7.41
C PHE A 100 -25.13 -2.25 -8.08
N ALA A 101 -25.96 -3.24 -7.74
CA ALA A 101 -25.79 -4.61 -8.19
C ALA A 101 -25.81 -4.77 -9.73
N GLU A 102 -26.58 -3.91 -10.43
CA GLU A 102 -26.67 -3.93 -11.89
C GLU A 102 -25.55 -3.13 -12.58
N SER A 103 -24.73 -2.41 -11.82
CA SER A 103 -23.60 -1.66 -12.34
C SER A 103 -22.54 -2.58 -12.96
N ARG A 104 -21.88 -2.10 -14.02
CA ARG A 104 -20.69 -2.77 -14.56
C ARG A 104 -19.52 -2.79 -13.57
N ALA A 105 -19.50 -1.85 -12.63
CA ALA A 105 -18.48 -1.76 -11.57
C ALA A 105 -18.82 -2.64 -10.35
N SER A 106 -19.94 -3.36 -10.34
CA SER A 106 -20.32 -4.20 -9.19
C SER A 106 -19.41 -5.42 -9.06
N PRO A 107 -18.81 -5.68 -7.89
CA PRO A 107 -18.07 -6.92 -7.62
C PRO A 107 -18.89 -8.19 -7.88
N LYS A 108 -20.22 -8.11 -7.72
CA LYS A 108 -21.18 -9.22 -7.92
C LYS A 108 -21.25 -9.70 -9.39
N ARG A 109 -20.68 -8.95 -10.33
CA ARG A 109 -20.63 -9.33 -11.75
C ARG A 109 -19.39 -10.15 -12.12
N PHE A 110 -18.44 -10.27 -11.20
CA PHE A 110 -17.26 -11.10 -11.40
C PHE A 110 -17.55 -12.54 -10.95
N PRO A 111 -16.85 -13.54 -11.49
CA PRO A 111 -17.04 -14.95 -11.12
C PRO A 111 -16.82 -15.20 -9.62
N ARG A 112 -16.07 -14.32 -8.96
CA ARG A 112 -15.81 -14.33 -7.52
C ARG A 112 -15.74 -12.90 -6.99
N ASP A 113 -16.24 -12.68 -5.77
CA ASP A 113 -16.01 -11.43 -5.04
C ASP A 113 -14.58 -11.42 -4.47
N TRP A 114 -13.66 -10.85 -5.25
CA TRP A 114 -12.26 -10.72 -4.89
C TRP A 114 -11.98 -9.64 -3.81
N ASN A 115 -12.99 -9.03 -3.26
CA ASN A 115 -12.87 -8.17 -2.08
C ASN A 115 -12.68 -8.97 -0.80
N ARG A 116 -12.99 -10.27 -0.82
CA ARG A 116 -12.94 -11.17 0.33
C ARG A 116 -11.61 -11.89 0.44
N THR A 117 -11.28 -12.28 1.64
CA THR A 117 -10.20 -13.22 1.91
C THR A 117 -10.41 -14.52 1.12
N PHE A 118 -9.35 -15.03 0.51
CA PHE A 118 -9.43 -16.28 -0.23
C PHE A 118 -8.19 -17.15 -0.06
N GLU A 119 -8.38 -18.44 -0.22
CA GLU A 119 -7.36 -19.46 -0.21
C GLU A 119 -7.28 -20.16 -1.56
N LEU A 120 -6.05 -20.47 -2.00
CA LEU A 120 -5.77 -21.36 -3.13
C LEU A 120 -4.89 -22.51 -2.62
N VAL A 121 -5.42 -23.73 -2.74
CA VAL A 121 -4.76 -24.93 -2.24
C VAL A 121 -4.15 -25.69 -3.42
N PRO A 122 -2.84 -25.94 -3.43
CA PRO A 122 -2.21 -26.78 -4.45
C PRO A 122 -2.55 -28.27 -4.23
N PRO A 123 -2.39 -29.12 -5.25
CA PRO A 123 -2.57 -30.57 -5.08
C PRO A 123 -1.62 -31.19 -4.03
N GLU A 124 -0.39 -30.67 -3.95
CA GLU A 124 0.61 -31.04 -2.95
C GLU A 124 1.16 -29.77 -2.31
N ILE A 125 1.07 -29.65 -0.98
CA ILE A 125 1.56 -28.50 -0.25
C ILE A 125 3.06 -28.64 0.01
N ARG A 126 3.88 -27.82 -0.66
CA ARG A 126 5.34 -27.75 -0.50
C ARG A 126 5.79 -26.59 0.38
N GLY A 127 4.94 -25.61 0.62
CA GLY A 127 5.16 -24.45 1.45
C GLY A 127 3.90 -23.60 1.53
N GLY A 128 3.99 -22.39 2.10
CA GLY A 128 2.86 -21.48 2.18
C GLY A 128 3.23 -20.04 1.97
N ALA A 129 2.26 -19.26 1.48
CA ALA A 129 2.37 -17.84 1.28
C ALA A 129 1.15 -17.12 1.85
N LEU A 130 1.39 -16.08 2.67
CA LEU A 130 0.40 -15.07 2.98
C LEU A 130 0.60 -13.89 2.05
N LEU A 131 -0.48 -13.47 1.36
CA LEU A 131 -0.46 -12.36 0.42
C LEU A 131 -1.26 -11.19 0.99
N LEU A 132 -0.66 -9.99 0.99
CA LEU A 132 -1.20 -8.77 1.59
C LEU A 132 -1.28 -7.66 0.54
N HIS A 133 -2.48 -7.14 0.32
CA HIS A 133 -2.76 -6.08 -0.66
C HIS A 133 -2.39 -4.67 -0.15
N GLY A 134 -2.46 -3.69 -1.03
CA GLY A 134 -2.16 -2.28 -0.75
C GLY A 134 -3.26 -1.53 0.00
N LEU A 135 -2.97 -0.27 0.38
CA LEU A 135 -3.92 0.64 1.00
C LEU A 135 -5.05 0.97 0.02
N THR A 136 -6.29 1.07 0.51
CA THR A 136 -7.53 1.26 -0.26
C THR A 136 -7.87 0.13 -1.24
N ASP A 137 -7.05 -0.89 -1.32
CA ASP A 137 -7.13 -2.01 -2.25
C ASP A 137 -7.89 -3.21 -1.63
N ALA A 138 -7.89 -4.35 -2.31
CA ALA A 138 -8.51 -5.60 -1.89
C ALA A 138 -7.64 -6.79 -2.32
N PRO A 139 -7.91 -8.01 -1.84
CA PRO A 139 -7.17 -9.22 -2.23
C PRO A 139 -7.09 -9.46 -3.76
N TYR A 140 -7.93 -8.79 -4.55
CA TYR A 140 -7.89 -8.82 -6.02
C TYR A 140 -6.48 -8.58 -6.59
N SER A 141 -5.76 -7.58 -6.10
CA SER A 141 -4.42 -7.26 -6.61
C SER A 141 -3.40 -8.38 -6.39
N MET A 142 -3.66 -9.24 -5.42
CA MET A 142 -2.77 -10.36 -5.09
C MET A 142 -3.17 -11.68 -5.77
N ARG A 143 -4.29 -11.70 -6.51
CA ARG A 143 -4.88 -12.93 -7.06
C ARG A 143 -3.92 -13.65 -8.02
N ARG A 144 -3.30 -12.92 -8.97
CA ARG A 144 -2.41 -13.54 -9.96
C ARG A 144 -1.16 -14.13 -9.34
N LEU A 145 -0.59 -13.43 -8.36
CA LEU A 145 0.54 -13.97 -7.60
C LEU A 145 0.13 -15.20 -6.77
N ALA A 146 -1.06 -15.17 -6.18
CA ALA A 146 -1.58 -16.33 -5.45
C ALA A 146 -1.75 -17.55 -6.36
N GLU A 147 -2.25 -17.36 -7.59
CA GLU A 147 -2.36 -18.43 -8.60
C GLU A 147 -1.00 -19.00 -8.97
N ILE A 148 -0.02 -18.13 -9.29
CA ILE A 148 1.34 -18.56 -9.63
C ILE A 148 1.97 -19.34 -8.47
N LEU A 149 1.85 -18.86 -7.25
CA LEU A 149 2.42 -19.51 -6.08
C LEU A 149 1.75 -20.87 -5.80
N ARG A 150 0.42 -20.98 -5.96
CA ARG A 150 -0.30 -22.25 -5.89
C ARG A 150 0.22 -23.23 -6.94
N ASP A 151 0.42 -22.79 -8.18
CA ASP A 151 0.90 -23.65 -9.26
C ASP A 151 2.34 -24.14 -9.02
N GLN A 152 3.11 -23.41 -8.18
CA GLN A 152 4.42 -23.85 -7.67
C GLN A 152 4.33 -24.73 -6.41
N GLY A 153 3.13 -25.11 -5.99
CA GLY A 153 2.93 -25.97 -4.82
C GLY A 153 2.84 -25.24 -3.48
N LEU A 154 2.64 -23.92 -3.49
CA LEU A 154 2.46 -23.18 -2.25
C LEU A 154 0.96 -23.02 -1.90
N TYR A 155 0.61 -23.35 -0.67
CA TYR A 155 -0.67 -22.93 -0.12
C TYR A 155 -0.69 -21.41 -0.05
N ALA A 156 -1.63 -20.75 -0.74
CA ALA A 156 -1.69 -19.31 -0.83
C ALA A 156 -2.95 -18.77 -0.14
N LEU A 157 -2.78 -17.89 0.85
CA LEU A 157 -3.84 -17.15 1.52
C LEU A 157 -3.71 -15.68 1.18
N ALA A 158 -4.69 -15.10 0.48
CA ALA A 158 -4.78 -13.65 0.26
C ALA A 158 -5.78 -13.08 1.27
N LEU A 159 -5.28 -12.30 2.22
CA LEU A 159 -6.05 -11.76 3.34
C LEU A 159 -6.69 -10.42 2.94
N ARG A 160 -7.99 -10.25 3.21
CA ARG A 160 -8.60 -8.92 3.27
C ARG A 160 -8.15 -8.23 4.56
N VAL A 161 -7.45 -7.14 4.46
CA VAL A 161 -7.03 -6.36 5.62
C VAL A 161 -8.22 -5.59 6.20
N PRO A 162 -8.42 -5.51 7.53
CA PRO A 162 -9.55 -4.79 8.14
C PRO A 162 -9.76 -3.38 7.59
N GLY A 163 -11.02 -3.00 7.36
CA GLY A 163 -11.42 -1.71 6.77
C GLY A 163 -11.32 -1.63 5.25
N HIS A 164 -10.81 -2.66 4.58
CA HIS A 164 -10.67 -2.70 3.11
C HIS A 164 -11.73 -3.59 2.45
N GLY A 165 -11.84 -3.51 1.12
CA GLY A 165 -12.70 -4.39 0.31
C GLY A 165 -14.21 -4.12 0.42
N THR A 166 -14.67 -3.28 1.30
CA THR A 166 -16.09 -3.00 1.59
C THR A 166 -16.49 -1.57 1.25
N VAL A 167 -16.39 -0.64 2.20
CA VAL A 167 -16.68 0.78 2.03
C VAL A 167 -15.52 1.63 2.52
N PRO A 168 -15.18 2.75 1.85
CA PRO A 168 -14.08 3.59 2.27
C PRO A 168 -14.29 4.23 3.66
N GLY A 169 -15.55 4.31 4.12
CA GLY A 169 -15.89 4.70 5.49
C GLY A 169 -15.22 3.82 6.55
N GLY A 170 -14.98 2.54 6.29
CA GLY A 170 -14.26 1.62 7.17
C GLY A 170 -12.87 2.12 7.55
N LEU A 171 -12.13 2.66 6.57
CA LEU A 171 -10.79 3.21 6.79
C LEU A 171 -10.76 4.51 7.61
N THR A 172 -11.91 5.17 7.82
CA THR A 172 -11.97 6.35 8.72
C THR A 172 -11.83 5.99 10.20
N ALA A 173 -11.97 4.71 10.55
CA ALA A 173 -11.95 4.21 11.92
C ALA A 173 -10.95 3.08 12.17
N SER A 174 -10.37 2.46 11.13
CA SER A 174 -9.35 1.44 11.27
C SER A 174 -8.04 2.05 11.78
N VAL A 175 -7.28 1.28 12.56
CA VAL A 175 -5.92 1.62 12.99
C VAL A 175 -4.95 0.56 12.48
N TRP A 176 -3.67 0.92 12.35
CA TRP A 176 -2.68 0.00 11.78
C TRP A 176 -2.47 -1.25 12.64
N GLU A 177 -2.72 -1.16 13.94
CA GLU A 177 -2.68 -2.28 14.88
C GLU A 177 -3.76 -3.34 14.56
N ASP A 178 -4.92 -2.92 14.03
CA ASP A 178 -5.96 -3.86 13.55
C ASP A 178 -5.44 -4.67 12.36
N TRP A 179 -4.72 -4.01 11.45
CA TRP A 179 -4.10 -4.65 10.29
C TRP A 179 -3.03 -5.65 10.70
N ALA A 180 -2.13 -5.25 11.61
CA ALA A 180 -1.07 -6.13 12.13
C ALA A 180 -1.66 -7.34 12.88
N ALA A 181 -2.72 -7.14 13.66
CA ALA A 181 -3.40 -8.23 14.37
C ALA A 181 -4.00 -9.25 13.39
N ALA A 182 -4.65 -8.80 12.31
CA ALA A 182 -5.17 -9.68 11.27
C ALA A 182 -4.05 -10.48 10.56
N VAL A 183 -2.90 -9.85 10.30
CA VAL A 183 -1.71 -10.54 9.74
C VAL A 183 -1.24 -11.65 10.66
N ARG A 184 -1.16 -11.44 11.99
CA ARG A 184 -0.77 -12.48 12.96
C ARG A 184 -1.71 -13.69 12.91
N VAL A 185 -3.03 -13.45 12.83
CA VAL A 185 -4.04 -14.52 12.67
C VAL A 185 -3.80 -15.31 11.39
N ALA A 186 -3.62 -14.62 10.28
CA ALA A 186 -3.42 -15.24 8.97
C ALA A 186 -2.12 -16.05 8.90
N VAL A 187 -1.01 -15.53 9.45
CA VAL A 187 0.27 -16.25 9.47
C VAL A 187 0.19 -17.51 10.32
N ARG A 188 -0.44 -17.46 11.51
CA ARG A 188 -0.67 -18.66 12.34
C ARG A 188 -1.48 -19.71 11.56
N HIS A 189 -2.51 -19.28 10.85
CA HIS A 189 -3.31 -20.19 10.02
C HIS A 189 -2.48 -20.83 8.90
N VAL A 190 -1.73 -20.04 8.11
CA VAL A 190 -0.88 -20.57 7.04
C VAL A 190 0.13 -21.56 7.61
N ARG A 191 0.81 -21.26 8.72
CA ARG A 191 1.73 -22.17 9.38
C ARG A 191 1.04 -23.48 9.80
N GLY A 192 -0.14 -23.39 10.38
CA GLY A 192 -0.93 -24.58 10.76
C GLY A 192 -1.34 -25.44 9.55
N ARG A 193 -1.63 -24.82 8.40
CA ARG A 193 -1.99 -25.52 7.15
C ARG A 193 -0.81 -26.24 6.49
N ILE A 194 0.36 -25.62 6.51
CA ILE A 194 1.54 -26.21 5.85
C ILE A 194 2.34 -27.14 6.76
N GLY A 195 2.20 -27.02 8.07
CA GLY A 195 2.99 -27.73 9.07
C GLY A 195 4.39 -27.13 9.29
N GLU A 196 5.09 -27.62 10.31
CA GLU A 196 6.46 -27.20 10.60
C GLU A 196 7.43 -27.76 9.54
N GLY A 197 8.54 -27.05 9.33
CA GLY A 197 9.61 -27.45 8.40
C GLY A 197 9.37 -27.13 6.93
N LYS A 198 8.17 -26.67 6.53
CA LYS A 198 7.93 -26.17 5.19
C LYS A 198 8.09 -24.66 5.13
N PRO A 199 8.59 -24.09 4.01
CA PRO A 199 8.85 -22.67 3.89
C PRO A 199 7.56 -21.83 3.95
N LEU A 200 7.64 -20.71 4.68
CA LEU A 200 6.59 -19.71 4.85
C LEU A 200 7.05 -18.38 4.25
N PHE A 201 6.27 -17.87 3.30
CA PHE A 201 6.54 -16.62 2.63
C PHE A 201 5.49 -15.56 3.03
N LEU A 202 5.94 -14.31 3.24
CA LEU A 202 5.04 -13.16 3.26
C LEU A 202 5.23 -12.37 1.98
N VAL A 203 4.15 -12.17 1.23
CA VAL A 203 4.14 -11.47 -0.05
C VAL A 203 3.29 -10.22 0.10
N GLY A 204 3.91 -9.05 0.09
CA GLY A 204 3.22 -7.80 0.38
C GLY A 204 3.36 -6.76 -0.71
N TYR A 205 2.23 -6.18 -1.11
CA TYR A 205 2.17 -5.08 -2.05
C TYR A 205 1.87 -3.77 -1.31
N SER A 206 2.69 -2.72 -1.55
CA SER A 206 2.50 -1.37 -0.97
C SER A 206 2.35 -1.42 0.56
N ASN A 207 1.21 -1.05 1.13
CA ASN A 207 0.91 -1.16 2.56
C ASN A 207 1.04 -2.60 3.09
N GLY A 208 0.66 -3.60 2.28
CA GLY A 208 0.88 -5.01 2.61
C GLY A 208 2.36 -5.37 2.74
N GLY A 209 3.23 -4.70 1.96
CA GLY A 209 4.69 -4.80 2.10
C GLY A 209 5.18 -4.25 3.44
N ALA A 210 4.66 -3.09 3.86
CA ALA A 210 4.96 -2.53 5.19
C ALA A 210 4.52 -3.47 6.32
N LEU A 211 3.31 -4.05 6.23
CA LEU A 211 2.80 -5.03 7.20
C LEU A 211 3.65 -6.31 7.24
N SER A 212 4.17 -6.77 6.09
CA SER A 212 5.08 -7.93 6.04
C SER A 212 6.40 -7.64 6.74
N VAL A 213 6.95 -6.44 6.55
CA VAL A 213 8.19 -6.00 7.24
C VAL A 213 7.94 -5.85 8.74
N GLU A 214 6.83 -5.22 9.13
CA GLU A 214 6.44 -5.02 10.53
C GLU A 214 6.34 -6.36 11.26
N TYR A 215 5.63 -7.34 10.68
CA TYR A 215 5.53 -8.69 11.23
C TYR A 215 6.90 -9.36 11.43
N ALA A 216 7.77 -9.27 10.44
CA ALA A 216 9.11 -9.87 10.52
C ALA A 216 9.99 -9.19 11.58
N LEU A 217 9.87 -7.87 11.76
CA LEU A 217 10.54 -7.13 12.82
C LEU A 217 10.02 -7.52 14.21
N GLU A 218 8.71 -7.74 14.35
CA GLU A 218 8.11 -8.23 15.60
C GLU A 218 8.66 -9.62 15.99
N VAL A 219 8.77 -10.52 15.02
CA VAL A 219 9.41 -11.83 15.22
C VAL A 219 10.89 -11.68 15.60
N ALA A 220 11.62 -10.78 14.96
CA ALA A 220 13.04 -10.52 15.26
C ALA A 220 13.23 -9.90 16.64
N GLU A 221 12.27 -9.12 17.17
CA GLU A 221 12.27 -8.64 18.56
C GLU A 221 12.11 -9.79 19.56
N GLY A 222 11.54 -10.92 19.16
CA GLY A 222 11.38 -12.11 20.01
C GLY A 222 9.92 -12.47 20.30
N ALA A 223 8.97 -11.95 19.52
CA ALA A 223 7.58 -12.36 19.63
C ALA A 223 7.42 -13.86 19.33
N ASN A 224 6.56 -14.54 20.09
CA ASN A 224 6.23 -15.95 19.87
C ASN A 224 5.26 -16.12 18.69
N LEU A 225 5.77 -15.89 17.50
CA LEU A 225 5.03 -15.95 16.24
C LEU A 225 5.76 -16.82 15.22
N PRO A 226 5.05 -17.46 14.27
CA PRO A 226 5.70 -18.24 13.22
C PRO A 226 6.68 -17.38 12.41
N LYS A 227 7.94 -17.81 12.33
CA LYS A 227 8.97 -17.09 11.58
C LYS A 227 8.77 -17.28 10.07
N PRO A 228 8.71 -16.22 9.27
CA PRO A 228 8.75 -16.34 7.80
C PRO A 228 10.17 -16.65 7.34
N ASP A 229 10.27 -17.45 6.28
CA ASP A 229 11.55 -17.82 5.68
C ASP A 229 12.02 -16.77 4.67
N ARG A 230 11.10 -16.03 4.06
CA ARG A 230 11.41 -14.93 3.13
C ARG A 230 10.27 -13.92 3.05
N LEU A 231 10.62 -12.66 2.82
CA LEU A 231 9.67 -11.63 2.40
C LEU A 231 9.81 -11.36 0.91
N VAL A 232 8.68 -11.23 0.20
CA VAL A 232 8.60 -10.77 -1.19
C VAL A 232 7.77 -9.49 -1.19
N LEU A 233 8.38 -8.38 -1.55
CA LEU A 233 7.80 -7.06 -1.42
C LEU A 233 7.63 -6.41 -2.80
N LEU A 234 6.45 -5.88 -3.10
CA LEU A 234 6.14 -5.17 -4.33
C LEU A 234 5.86 -3.72 -3.97
N SER A 235 6.75 -2.81 -4.36
CA SER A 235 6.70 -1.39 -3.99
C SER A 235 6.32 -1.18 -2.53
N PRO A 236 7.10 -1.70 -1.57
CA PRO A 236 6.72 -1.67 -0.15
C PRO A 236 6.67 -0.23 0.37
N MET A 237 5.61 0.10 1.11
CA MET A 237 5.42 1.42 1.70
C MET A 237 6.28 1.58 2.98
N ILE A 238 7.58 1.83 2.80
CA ILE A 238 8.56 1.99 3.90
C ILE A 238 8.74 3.46 4.30
N GLY A 239 8.45 4.38 3.41
CA GLY A 239 8.49 5.82 3.67
C GLY A 239 7.34 6.52 2.97
N VAL A 240 6.74 7.49 3.66
CA VAL A 240 5.71 8.36 3.10
C VAL A 240 6.25 9.78 2.96
N THR A 241 5.75 10.52 1.98
CA THR A 241 6.16 11.90 1.78
C THR A 241 5.79 12.79 2.98
N PRO A 242 6.56 13.87 3.27
CA PRO A 242 6.27 14.79 4.38
C PRO A 242 4.86 15.41 4.35
N ALA A 243 4.23 15.48 3.18
CA ALA A 243 2.85 15.96 3.02
C ALA A 243 1.81 15.14 3.82
N ALA A 244 2.06 13.86 4.06
CA ALA A 244 1.24 13.02 4.92
C ALA A 244 1.22 13.50 6.38
N GLY A 245 2.27 14.18 6.86
CA GLY A 245 2.34 14.76 8.20
C GLY A 245 1.39 15.96 8.40
N LEU A 246 1.13 16.77 7.36
CA LEU A 246 0.21 17.90 7.42
C LEU A 246 -1.27 17.45 7.51
N ALA A 247 -1.60 16.32 6.90
CA ALA A 247 -2.93 15.71 6.98
C ALA A 247 -3.32 15.33 8.44
N ARG A 248 -2.34 15.10 9.30
CA ARG A 248 -2.50 14.79 10.73
C ARG A 248 -3.27 15.89 11.48
N PHE A 249 -2.95 17.16 11.21
CA PHE A 249 -3.57 18.30 11.89
C PHE A 249 -5.02 18.57 11.42
N VAL A 250 -5.27 18.37 10.13
CA VAL A 250 -6.59 18.63 9.53
C VAL A 250 -7.61 17.54 9.89
N GLY A 251 -7.16 16.29 10.06
CA GLY A 251 -8.03 15.15 10.38
C GLY A 251 -8.75 15.27 11.72
N HIS A 252 -8.13 15.90 12.72
CA HIS A 252 -8.74 16.09 14.05
C HIS A 252 -9.97 17.00 14.04
N LEU A 253 -10.09 17.93 13.09
CA LEU A 253 -11.27 18.77 12.94
C LEU A 253 -12.52 17.99 12.44
N GLY A 254 -12.31 16.84 11.79
CA GLY A 254 -13.40 16.03 11.23
C GLY A 254 -14.28 15.29 12.26
N VAL A 255 -13.96 15.36 13.57
CA VAL A 255 -14.78 14.80 14.66
C VAL A 255 -16.11 15.54 14.79
N ILE A 256 -16.15 16.81 14.41
CA ILE A 256 -17.38 17.62 14.43
C ILE A 256 -18.19 17.28 13.18
N PRO A 257 -19.50 16.92 13.27
CA PRO A 257 -20.33 16.48 12.12
C PRO A 257 -20.35 17.47 10.95
N TYR A 258 -20.23 18.78 11.23
CA TYR A 258 -20.17 19.85 10.24
C TYR A 258 -18.90 19.80 9.39
N PHE A 259 -17.82 19.22 9.91
CA PHE A 259 -16.54 19.05 9.23
C PHE A 259 -16.30 17.62 8.73
N ALA A 260 -17.34 16.80 8.59
CA ALA A 260 -17.21 15.39 8.19
C ALA A 260 -16.38 15.20 6.89
N LYS A 261 -16.43 16.16 5.96
CA LYS A 261 -15.59 16.17 4.75
C LYS A 261 -14.11 16.35 5.05
N ALA A 262 -13.73 16.98 6.17
CA ALA A 262 -12.34 17.14 6.56
C ALA A 262 -11.65 15.79 6.90
N ARG A 263 -12.43 14.73 7.05
CA ARG A 263 -11.92 13.35 7.23
C ARG A 263 -11.46 12.71 5.90
N TRP A 264 -11.61 13.42 4.78
CA TRP A 264 -11.34 12.91 3.42
C TRP A 264 -10.30 13.80 2.75
N LEU A 265 -9.27 13.20 2.20
CA LEU A 265 -8.34 13.84 1.28
C LEU A 265 -8.98 13.94 -0.11
N ASP A 266 -9.71 12.89 -0.49
CA ASP A 266 -10.39 12.84 -1.77
C ASP A 266 -11.76 12.15 -1.65
N ILE A 267 -12.76 12.69 -2.36
CA ILE A 267 -14.12 12.15 -2.42
C ILE A 267 -14.46 12.02 -3.91
N ILE A 268 -14.35 10.82 -4.43
CA ILE A 268 -14.52 10.48 -5.84
C ILE A 268 -15.63 9.43 -5.99
N PRO A 269 -16.35 9.35 -7.12
CA PRO A 269 -17.26 8.24 -7.38
C PRO A 269 -16.57 6.88 -7.28
N GLU A 270 -17.22 5.94 -6.62
CA GLU A 270 -16.70 4.58 -6.41
C GLU A 270 -16.99 3.70 -7.63
N TYR A 271 -16.12 3.76 -8.64
CA TYR A 271 -16.28 3.02 -9.91
C TYR A 271 -15.37 1.80 -10.04
N ASN A 272 -14.45 1.60 -9.10
CA ASN A 272 -13.56 0.45 -9.13
C ASN A 272 -14.13 -0.68 -8.26
N PRO A 273 -14.32 -1.90 -8.79
CA PRO A 273 -14.91 -3.01 -8.03
C PRO A 273 -14.07 -3.42 -6.81
N PHE A 274 -12.74 -3.30 -6.87
CA PHE A 274 -11.81 -3.91 -5.92
C PHE A 274 -10.85 -2.92 -5.26
N LYS A 275 -11.06 -1.62 -5.47
CA LYS A 275 -10.25 -0.57 -4.85
C LYS A 275 -11.14 0.62 -4.52
N TYR A 276 -10.92 1.27 -3.38
CA TYR A 276 -11.59 2.54 -3.09
C TYR A 276 -11.01 3.66 -3.94
N ASN A 277 -11.89 4.46 -4.52
CA ASN A 277 -11.51 5.67 -5.23
C ASN A 277 -11.35 6.85 -4.28
N SER A 278 -12.25 6.96 -3.28
CA SER A 278 -12.15 7.97 -2.24
C SER A 278 -11.10 7.63 -1.20
N PHE A 279 -10.38 8.66 -0.70
CA PHE A 279 -9.26 8.46 0.21
C PHE A 279 -9.49 9.16 1.57
N PRO A 280 -9.67 8.40 2.67
CA PRO A 280 -9.78 8.97 4.02
C PRO A 280 -8.43 9.48 4.54
N VAL A 281 -8.43 10.63 5.22
CA VAL A 281 -7.24 11.18 5.92
C VAL A 281 -6.65 10.16 6.90
N ASN A 282 -7.52 9.43 7.63
CA ASN A 282 -7.08 8.44 8.59
C ASN A 282 -6.26 7.31 7.95
N ALA A 283 -6.58 6.88 6.71
CA ALA A 283 -5.82 5.85 6.02
C ALA A 283 -4.35 6.27 5.85
N GLY A 284 -4.10 7.50 5.38
CA GLY A 284 -2.74 8.04 5.28
C GLY A 284 -2.06 8.21 6.64
N LEU A 285 -2.81 8.63 7.67
CA LEU A 285 -2.29 8.76 9.04
C LEU A 285 -1.85 7.42 9.61
N GLN A 286 -2.65 6.37 9.46
CA GLN A 286 -2.32 5.04 9.98
C GLN A 286 -1.11 4.43 9.25
N THR A 287 -1.01 4.65 7.94
CA THR A 287 0.18 4.24 7.18
C THR A 287 1.43 4.99 7.66
N SER A 288 1.34 6.31 7.92
CA SER A 288 2.47 7.05 8.47
C SER A 288 2.91 6.50 9.84
N ARG A 289 1.96 6.17 10.73
CA ARG A 289 2.27 5.57 12.02
C ARG A 289 2.93 4.20 11.89
N LEU A 290 2.45 3.37 10.97
CA LEU A 290 3.05 2.07 10.66
C LEU A 290 4.50 2.23 10.18
N THR A 291 4.77 3.16 9.26
CA THR A 291 6.14 3.40 8.75
C THR A 291 7.06 4.02 9.81
N ASP A 292 6.53 4.85 10.71
CA ASP A 292 7.27 5.39 11.85
C ASP A 292 7.64 4.26 12.82
N GLU A 293 6.70 3.33 13.12
CA GLU A 293 6.97 2.16 13.98
C GLU A 293 8.01 1.23 13.35
N ILE A 294 7.89 0.92 12.06
CA ILE A 294 8.90 0.12 11.32
C ILE A 294 10.28 0.76 11.45
N SER A 295 10.40 2.06 11.20
CA SER A 295 11.67 2.78 11.31
C SER A 295 12.24 2.71 12.74
N GLY A 296 11.41 2.93 13.75
CA GLY A 296 11.81 2.84 15.15
C GLY A 296 12.26 1.42 15.57
N ARG A 297 11.57 0.38 15.07
CA ARG A 297 11.97 -1.03 15.33
C ARG A 297 13.28 -1.37 14.65
N ILE A 298 13.48 -0.97 13.40
CA ILE A 298 14.75 -1.17 12.69
C ILE A 298 15.90 -0.56 13.49
N GLU A 299 15.75 0.68 13.98
CA GLU A 299 16.78 1.31 14.80
C GLU A 299 17.06 0.55 16.11
N ARG A 300 16.01 0.14 16.85
CA ARG A 300 16.15 -0.61 18.09
C ARG A 300 16.85 -1.96 17.85
N LEU A 301 16.41 -2.70 16.83
CA LEU A 301 16.96 -4.01 16.47
C LEU A 301 18.39 -3.92 15.94
N SER A 302 18.73 -2.86 15.21
CA SER A 302 20.08 -2.59 14.73
C SER A 302 21.04 -2.39 15.92
N ARG A 303 20.64 -1.55 16.91
CA ARG A 303 21.47 -1.30 18.11
C ARG A 303 21.65 -2.55 18.97
N SER A 304 20.66 -3.43 19.03
CA SER A 304 20.72 -4.68 19.83
C SER A 304 21.32 -5.87 19.06
N GLY A 305 21.66 -5.72 17.80
CA GLY A 305 22.15 -6.79 16.92
C GLY A 305 21.07 -7.80 16.49
N LYS A 306 19.83 -7.65 16.96
CA LYS A 306 18.72 -8.58 16.65
C LYS A 306 18.22 -8.46 15.20
N LEU A 307 18.56 -7.39 14.50
CA LEU A 307 18.19 -7.22 13.08
C LEU A 307 18.73 -8.36 12.19
N ALA A 308 19.79 -9.05 12.64
CA ALA A 308 20.31 -10.24 11.99
C ALA A 308 19.31 -11.43 11.90
N ALA A 309 18.24 -11.41 12.72
CA ALA A 309 17.19 -12.42 12.69
C ALA A 309 16.14 -12.19 11.58
N MET A 310 16.20 -11.05 10.88
CA MET A 310 15.32 -10.76 9.76
C MET A 310 15.49 -11.79 8.64
N PRO A 311 14.39 -12.29 8.05
CA PRO A 311 14.47 -13.17 6.89
C PRO A 311 15.03 -12.43 5.66
N PRO A 312 15.57 -13.14 4.66
CA PRO A 312 15.90 -12.55 3.37
C PRO A 312 14.71 -11.83 2.76
N ILE A 313 14.96 -10.67 2.17
CA ILE A 313 13.97 -9.83 1.49
C ILE A 313 14.28 -9.78 0.00
N LEU A 314 13.29 -10.09 -0.83
CA LEU A 314 13.28 -9.80 -2.26
C LEU A 314 12.27 -8.68 -2.49
N ALA A 315 12.73 -7.51 -2.90
CA ALA A 315 11.85 -6.37 -3.17
C ALA A 315 11.88 -5.98 -4.64
N PHE A 316 10.70 -5.67 -5.18
CA PHE A 316 10.50 -5.16 -6.54
C PHE A 316 10.00 -3.73 -6.45
N GLN A 317 10.67 -2.82 -7.16
CA GLN A 317 10.37 -1.38 -7.11
C GLN A 317 10.50 -0.77 -8.51
N SER A 318 9.55 0.08 -8.89
CA SER A 318 9.75 0.96 -10.05
C SER A 318 10.68 2.11 -9.68
N LEU A 319 11.60 2.47 -10.55
CA LEU A 319 12.47 3.60 -10.33
C LEU A 319 11.71 4.93 -10.37
N ALA A 320 10.71 5.03 -11.25
CA ALA A 320 9.83 6.18 -11.43
C ALA A 320 8.51 6.05 -10.65
N ASP A 321 8.56 5.52 -9.43
CA ASP A 321 7.38 5.41 -8.57
C ASP A 321 7.08 6.76 -7.90
N ALA A 322 6.04 7.43 -8.35
CA ALA A 322 5.61 8.74 -7.80
C ALA A 322 4.95 8.65 -6.42
N THR A 323 4.54 7.44 -6.00
CA THR A 323 3.78 7.24 -4.74
C THR A 323 4.68 6.79 -3.60
N ILE A 324 5.58 5.85 -3.89
CA ILE A 324 6.53 5.30 -2.92
C ILE A 324 7.90 5.92 -3.19
N VAL A 325 8.47 6.55 -2.19
CA VAL A 325 9.81 7.12 -2.29
C VAL A 325 10.83 5.99 -2.37
N THR A 326 11.30 5.67 -3.58
CA THR A 326 12.25 4.57 -3.84
C THR A 326 13.53 4.71 -3.00
N ASP A 327 14.04 5.94 -2.83
CA ASP A 327 15.13 6.24 -1.92
C ASP A 327 14.86 5.82 -0.47
N ALA A 328 13.60 5.89 0.00
CA ALA A 328 13.27 5.45 1.35
C ALA A 328 13.31 3.92 1.51
N VAL A 329 12.99 3.16 0.47
CA VAL A 329 13.15 1.70 0.48
C VAL A 329 14.62 1.32 0.60
N GLU A 330 15.49 1.99 -0.15
CA GLU A 330 16.94 1.80 -0.04
C GLU A 330 17.44 2.22 1.35
N THR A 331 17.28 3.50 1.69
CA THR A 331 17.98 4.12 2.83
C THR A 331 17.42 3.69 4.20
N LYS A 332 16.10 3.49 4.32
CA LYS A 332 15.46 3.15 5.59
C LYS A 332 15.31 1.65 5.82
N LEU A 333 15.32 0.84 4.75
CA LEU A 333 15.21 -0.61 4.88
C LEU A 333 16.53 -1.30 4.50
N PHE A 334 16.91 -1.29 3.23
CA PHE A 334 18.02 -2.11 2.74
C PHE A 334 19.38 -1.71 3.33
N ASP A 335 19.67 -0.43 3.47
CA ASP A 335 20.94 0.04 4.06
C ASP A 335 21.05 -0.27 5.57
N ALA A 336 19.93 -0.48 6.25
CA ALA A 336 19.93 -0.88 7.66
C ALA A 336 20.13 -2.40 7.84
N LEU A 337 19.70 -3.22 6.86
CA LEU A 337 19.74 -4.68 6.97
C LEU A 337 21.17 -5.25 6.94
N PRO A 338 21.44 -6.32 7.72
CA PRO A 338 22.70 -7.06 7.63
C PRO A 338 22.78 -7.85 6.32
N ALA A 339 23.97 -8.35 5.98
CA ALA A 339 24.14 -9.26 4.86
C ALA A 339 23.45 -10.61 5.15
N ASN A 340 22.33 -10.87 4.49
CA ASN A 340 21.51 -12.08 4.66
C ASN A 340 20.79 -12.49 3.36
N GLY A 341 21.37 -12.26 2.19
CA GLY A 341 20.75 -12.61 0.90
C GLY A 341 19.55 -11.74 0.52
N HIS A 342 19.53 -10.49 0.96
CA HIS A 342 18.57 -9.50 0.52
C HIS A 342 18.85 -9.06 -0.92
N GLU A 343 17.80 -8.78 -1.69
CA GLU A 343 17.88 -8.31 -3.08
C GLU A 343 16.82 -7.26 -3.37
N LEU A 344 17.25 -6.16 -4.02
CA LEU A 344 16.40 -5.10 -4.53
C LEU A 344 16.40 -5.14 -6.07
N VAL A 345 15.23 -5.40 -6.66
CA VAL A 345 15.00 -5.40 -8.10
C VAL A 345 14.31 -4.10 -8.50
N LEU A 346 14.96 -3.34 -9.37
CA LEU A 346 14.47 -2.06 -9.88
C LEU A 346 14.06 -2.18 -11.35
N PHE A 347 12.92 -1.59 -11.68
CA PHE A 347 12.46 -1.46 -13.06
C PHE A 347 12.74 -0.05 -13.57
N ASP A 348 13.55 0.03 -14.64
CA ASP A 348 13.92 1.25 -15.33
C ASP A 348 13.47 1.17 -16.80
N VAL A 349 12.18 1.51 -17.03
CA VAL A 349 11.49 1.26 -18.31
C VAL A 349 11.57 2.48 -19.22
N ASN A 350 12.09 2.28 -20.44
CA ASN A 350 12.08 3.25 -21.57
C ASN A 350 12.54 4.68 -21.21
N ARG A 351 13.49 4.82 -20.30
CA ARG A 351 14.01 6.11 -19.84
C ARG A 351 14.54 7.00 -20.97
N GLY A 352 15.16 6.41 -22.00
CA GLY A 352 15.77 7.14 -23.12
C GLY A 352 14.80 7.62 -24.20
N ALA A 353 13.55 7.12 -24.20
CA ALA A 353 12.59 7.38 -25.27
C ALA A 353 11.77 8.65 -25.02
N ASN A 354 12.32 9.84 -25.18
CA ASN A 354 11.65 11.16 -25.14
C ASN A 354 11.33 11.75 -23.74
N SER A 355 11.75 11.15 -22.64
CA SER A 355 11.37 11.62 -21.30
C SER A 355 12.46 12.41 -20.57
N GLY A 356 13.61 12.68 -21.18
CA GLY A 356 14.72 13.40 -20.56
C GLY A 356 14.36 14.68 -19.79
N PRO A 357 13.42 15.54 -20.30
CA PRO A 357 12.97 16.73 -19.58
C PRO A 357 12.03 16.46 -18.38
N PHE A 358 11.46 15.26 -18.27
CA PHE A 358 10.43 14.91 -17.27
C PHE A 358 10.97 13.99 -16.16
N LEU A 359 12.20 13.49 -16.30
CA LEU A 359 12.85 12.70 -15.25
C LEU A 359 13.28 13.60 -14.10
N GLN A 360 12.93 13.22 -12.89
CA GLN A 360 13.37 13.96 -11.71
C GLN A 360 14.87 13.71 -11.49
N PRO A 361 15.67 14.76 -11.19
CA PRO A 361 17.10 14.61 -10.88
C PRO A 361 17.40 13.60 -9.76
N ALA A 362 16.43 13.39 -8.85
CA ALA A 362 16.54 12.43 -7.76
C ALA A 362 16.61 10.96 -8.24
N GLU A 363 15.88 10.62 -9.31
CA GLU A 363 15.88 9.26 -9.87
C GLU A 363 17.20 8.92 -10.56
N GLU A 364 17.79 9.88 -11.26
CA GLU A 364 19.11 9.72 -11.87
C GLU A 364 20.20 9.60 -10.82
N ALA A 365 20.12 10.40 -9.76
CA ALA A 365 21.06 10.33 -8.65
C ALA A 365 20.96 8.98 -7.92
N LEU A 366 19.75 8.47 -7.70
CA LEU A 366 19.50 7.18 -7.08
C LEU A 366 20.06 6.04 -7.95
N LEU A 367 19.77 6.03 -9.25
CA LEU A 367 20.30 5.01 -10.16
C LEU A 367 21.82 5.07 -10.22
N SER A 368 22.39 6.27 -10.35
CA SER A 368 23.84 6.46 -10.32
C SER A 368 24.46 5.94 -9.03
N LYS A 369 23.84 6.24 -7.89
CA LYS A 369 24.25 5.72 -6.58
C LYS A 369 24.18 4.19 -6.55
N LEU A 370 23.07 3.59 -7.02
CA LEU A 370 22.86 2.15 -6.99
C LEU A 370 23.72 1.37 -7.99
N THR A 371 24.13 1.99 -9.08
CA THR A 371 25.02 1.40 -10.10
C THR A 371 26.50 1.78 -9.93
N SER A 372 26.84 2.70 -9.01
CA SER A 372 28.18 3.16 -8.71
C SER A 372 28.97 2.12 -7.93
N GLY A 373 29.59 1.16 -8.37
CA GLY A 373 30.60 0.24 -7.77
C GLY A 373 30.75 0.18 -6.23
N ALA A 374 29.81 0.73 -5.45
CA ALA A 374 29.82 0.69 -3.99
C ALA A 374 29.45 -0.71 -3.51
N LYS A 375 30.31 -1.34 -2.70
CA LYS A 375 30.02 -2.65 -2.10
C LYS A 375 28.86 -2.56 -1.12
N ARG A 376 27.73 -3.20 -1.46
CA ARG A 376 26.54 -3.26 -0.63
C ARG A 376 26.42 -4.59 0.09
N ARG A 377 25.63 -4.61 1.16
CA ARG A 377 25.30 -5.84 1.91
C ARG A 377 24.15 -6.63 1.28
N TYR A 378 23.55 -6.12 0.22
CA TYR A 378 22.44 -6.70 -0.53
C TYR A 378 22.70 -6.66 -2.03
N GLY A 379 22.06 -7.55 -2.77
CA GLY A 379 22.09 -7.54 -4.23
C GLY A 379 21.21 -6.43 -4.79
N VAL A 380 21.62 -5.84 -5.92
CA VAL A 380 20.82 -4.89 -6.70
C VAL A 380 20.72 -5.40 -8.12
N THR A 381 19.51 -5.57 -8.60
CA THR A 381 19.20 -5.95 -9.98
C THR A 381 18.39 -4.84 -10.64
N VAL A 382 18.86 -4.33 -11.77
CA VAL A 382 18.16 -3.32 -12.58
C VAL A 382 17.68 -3.98 -13.87
N ILE A 383 16.37 -3.97 -14.10
CA ILE A 383 15.72 -4.41 -15.33
C ILE A 383 15.51 -3.16 -16.18
N ALA A 384 16.26 -3.01 -17.27
CA ALA A 384 16.32 -1.78 -18.07
C ALA A 384 16.42 -2.07 -19.57
N ASN A 385 16.31 -1.03 -20.40
CA ASN A 385 16.57 -1.14 -21.82
C ASN A 385 18.07 -1.49 -22.07
N ALA A 386 18.33 -2.27 -23.12
CA ALA A 386 19.68 -2.62 -23.56
C ALA A 386 20.51 -1.40 -23.96
N GLY A 387 19.85 -0.34 -24.45
CA GLY A 387 20.43 0.95 -24.80
C GLY A 387 19.38 2.03 -24.97
N PRO A 388 19.77 3.31 -25.10
CA PRO A 388 18.86 4.46 -25.12
C PRO A 388 17.77 4.42 -26.19
N ALA A 389 18.04 3.75 -27.33
CA ALA A 389 17.10 3.63 -28.44
C ALA A 389 16.60 2.18 -28.65
N SER A 390 16.90 1.27 -27.71
CA SER A 390 16.47 -0.13 -27.81
C SER A 390 15.27 -0.38 -26.90
N LEU A 391 14.30 -1.13 -27.38
CA LEU A 391 13.21 -1.68 -26.56
C LEU A 391 13.58 -3.03 -25.94
N ASP A 392 14.66 -3.67 -26.40
CA ASP A 392 15.15 -4.90 -25.80
C ASP A 392 15.53 -4.69 -24.33
N VAL A 393 15.24 -5.67 -23.51
CA VAL A 393 15.42 -5.61 -22.07
C VAL A 393 16.65 -6.38 -21.63
N VAL A 394 17.41 -5.79 -20.71
CA VAL A 394 18.53 -6.43 -20.04
C VAL A 394 18.35 -6.40 -18.53
N GLU A 395 18.87 -7.44 -17.90
CA GLU A 395 19.09 -7.50 -16.47
C GLU A 395 20.54 -7.09 -16.17
N ARG A 396 20.71 -6.14 -15.25
CA ARG A 396 22.01 -5.73 -14.71
C ARG A 396 22.03 -6.07 -13.23
N SER A 397 22.64 -7.18 -12.88
CA SER A 397 22.65 -7.69 -11.50
C SER A 397 24.02 -7.50 -10.86
N THR A 398 24.04 -6.82 -9.72
CA THR A 398 25.21 -6.62 -8.86
C THR A 398 25.01 -7.39 -7.57
N PRO A 399 25.64 -8.56 -7.38
CA PRO A 399 25.52 -9.31 -6.14
C PRO A 399 26.01 -8.53 -4.91
N ALA A 400 25.58 -8.91 -3.72
CA ALA A 400 26.08 -8.35 -2.48
C ALA A 400 27.63 -8.47 -2.41
N GLY A 401 28.29 -7.37 -2.07
CA GLY A 401 29.76 -7.29 -1.97
C GLY A 401 30.50 -7.14 -3.30
N ALA A 402 29.82 -7.24 -4.45
CA ALA A 402 30.41 -6.97 -5.76
C ALA A 402 30.44 -5.47 -6.07
N ASP A 403 31.33 -5.07 -6.98
CA ASP A 403 31.56 -3.69 -7.42
C ASP A 403 31.18 -3.45 -8.90
N ALA A 404 30.82 -4.52 -9.63
CA ALA A 404 30.41 -4.43 -11.03
C ALA A 404 29.21 -5.32 -11.33
N PRO A 405 28.25 -4.87 -12.16
CA PRO A 405 27.11 -5.67 -12.56
C PRO A 405 27.50 -6.73 -13.61
N ALA A 406 26.87 -7.91 -13.50
CA ALA A 406 26.74 -8.82 -14.62
C ALA A 406 25.53 -8.38 -15.48
N VAL A 407 25.68 -8.41 -16.80
CA VAL A 407 24.61 -8.03 -17.73
C VAL A 407 24.12 -9.25 -18.49
N ARG A 408 22.81 -9.46 -18.48
CA ARG A 408 22.14 -10.58 -19.16
C ARG A 408 20.97 -10.07 -20.00
N PRO A 409 20.88 -10.38 -21.31
CA PRO A 409 19.70 -10.08 -22.09
C PRO A 409 18.52 -10.91 -21.62
N LEU A 410 17.33 -10.30 -21.64
CA LEU A 410 16.07 -10.97 -21.37
C LEU A 410 15.31 -11.19 -22.69
N ALA A 411 14.53 -12.27 -22.78
CA ALA A 411 13.86 -12.67 -24.02
C ALA A 411 12.52 -11.91 -24.23
N PHE A 412 12.46 -10.62 -23.88
CA PHE A 412 11.30 -9.76 -24.13
C PHE A 412 11.75 -8.31 -24.32
N ALA A 413 10.84 -7.50 -24.89
CA ALA A 413 11.03 -6.07 -25.10
C ALA A 413 9.98 -5.27 -24.35
N TRP A 414 10.31 -4.03 -23.95
CA TRP A 414 9.33 -3.09 -23.42
C TRP A 414 8.43 -2.59 -24.55
N PRO A 415 7.12 -2.41 -24.32
CA PRO A 415 6.26 -1.73 -25.28
C PRO A 415 6.73 -0.29 -25.53
N GLU A 416 6.69 0.15 -26.80
CA GLU A 416 7.29 1.41 -27.26
C GLU A 416 6.75 2.65 -26.56
N GLN A 417 5.46 2.66 -26.19
CA GLN A 417 4.80 3.83 -25.57
C GLN A 417 4.74 3.78 -24.04
N VAL A 418 5.53 2.93 -23.46
CA VAL A 418 5.58 2.71 -22.02
C VAL A 418 6.84 3.36 -21.47
N TYR A 419 6.71 4.35 -20.58
CA TYR A 419 7.86 5.13 -20.05
C TYR A 419 8.27 4.74 -18.64
N SER A 420 7.37 4.16 -17.87
CA SER A 420 7.67 3.64 -16.54
C SER A 420 6.65 2.60 -16.10
N LEU A 421 6.91 1.90 -14.99
CA LEU A 421 5.91 1.13 -14.28
C LEU A 421 5.51 1.90 -13.02
N SER A 422 4.24 2.26 -12.89
CA SER A 422 3.74 2.73 -11.59
C SER A 422 3.74 1.57 -10.58
N HIS A 423 3.82 1.88 -9.28
CA HIS A 423 3.72 0.83 -8.25
C HIS A 423 2.42 0.03 -8.37
N VAL A 424 1.32 0.66 -8.81
CA VAL A 424 0.01 0.03 -9.00
C VAL A 424 0.04 -1.01 -10.14
N ALA A 425 0.90 -0.85 -11.14
CA ALA A 425 0.98 -1.78 -12.26
C ALA A 425 1.74 -3.08 -11.94
N LEU A 426 2.64 -3.07 -10.93
CA LEU A 426 3.51 -4.23 -10.63
C LEU A 426 2.77 -5.54 -10.33
N PRO A 427 1.64 -5.59 -9.59
CA PRO A 427 0.96 -6.83 -9.29
C PRO A 427 0.04 -7.33 -10.41
N PHE A 428 -0.20 -6.54 -11.48
CA PHE A 428 -1.18 -6.87 -12.52
C PHE A 428 -0.52 -7.35 -13.80
N PRO A 429 -0.94 -8.52 -14.35
CA PRO A 429 -0.46 -9.01 -15.64
C PRO A 429 -1.15 -8.29 -16.80
N SER A 430 -0.60 -8.47 -18.01
CA SER A 430 -1.15 -7.86 -19.23
C SER A 430 -2.55 -8.37 -19.61
N ASP A 431 -2.93 -9.55 -19.16
CA ASP A 431 -4.24 -10.18 -19.36
C ASP A 431 -5.24 -9.91 -18.23
N ASP A 432 -4.89 -9.06 -17.26
CA ASP A 432 -5.80 -8.70 -16.17
C ASP A 432 -7.12 -8.15 -16.70
N ALA A 433 -8.24 -8.71 -16.23
CA ALA A 433 -9.57 -8.37 -16.72
C ALA A 433 -9.96 -6.90 -16.51
N LEU A 434 -9.43 -6.25 -15.48
CA LEU A 434 -9.78 -4.89 -15.10
C LEU A 434 -8.79 -3.85 -15.64
N TYR A 435 -7.50 -4.19 -15.66
CA TYR A 435 -6.40 -3.26 -15.94
C TYR A 435 -5.48 -3.69 -17.08
N GLY A 436 -5.57 -4.91 -17.56
CA GLY A 436 -4.65 -5.45 -18.55
C GLY A 436 -4.76 -4.79 -19.91
N GLY A 437 -3.67 -4.76 -20.66
CA GLY A 437 -3.63 -4.29 -22.05
C GLY A 437 -4.32 -5.22 -23.04
N SER A 438 -4.47 -6.50 -22.66
CA SER A 438 -5.13 -7.56 -23.44
C SER A 438 -6.01 -8.39 -22.49
N PRO A 439 -7.10 -7.82 -21.97
CA PRO A 439 -7.90 -8.43 -20.91
C PRO A 439 -8.52 -9.75 -21.36
N ASP A 440 -8.52 -10.75 -20.45
CA ASP A 440 -9.26 -12.00 -20.64
C ASP A 440 -10.76 -11.75 -20.49
N PRO A 441 -11.57 -11.90 -21.54
CA PRO A 441 -13.02 -11.64 -21.48
C PRO A 441 -13.76 -12.54 -20.48
N GLY A 442 -13.24 -13.74 -20.20
CA GLY A 442 -13.85 -14.71 -19.30
C GLY A 442 -13.71 -14.36 -17.82
N GLN A 443 -12.81 -13.47 -17.45
CA GLN A 443 -12.53 -13.09 -16.06
C GLN A 443 -13.15 -11.74 -15.66
N GLY A 444 -13.71 -10.97 -16.60
CA GLY A 444 -14.19 -9.62 -16.38
C GLY A 444 -15.67 -9.52 -16.03
N GLY A 445 -16.04 -8.54 -15.20
CA GLY A 445 -17.42 -8.14 -14.90
C GLY A 445 -18.07 -7.25 -15.95
N GLY A 446 -17.44 -7.07 -17.13
CA GLY A 446 -17.92 -6.17 -18.18
C GLY A 446 -17.49 -4.71 -18.01
N ILE A 447 -16.54 -4.43 -17.11
CA ILE A 447 -15.86 -3.15 -16.96
C ILE A 447 -14.36 -3.34 -17.20
N HIS A 448 -13.77 -2.37 -17.92
CA HIS A 448 -12.34 -2.24 -18.08
C HIS A 448 -11.97 -0.80 -17.72
N LEU A 449 -11.07 -0.62 -16.76
CA LEU A 449 -10.71 0.71 -16.22
C LEU A 449 -9.54 1.37 -16.96
N GLY A 450 -9.17 0.78 -18.09
CA GLY A 450 -8.05 1.23 -18.89
C GLY A 450 -6.79 0.46 -18.56
N ILE A 451 -5.83 0.60 -19.45
CA ILE A 451 -4.53 -0.02 -19.34
C ILE A 451 -3.83 0.67 -18.18
N LEU A 452 -3.49 -0.09 -17.14
CA LEU A 452 -2.36 0.25 -16.30
C LEU A 452 -1.10 0.04 -17.16
N ALA A 453 -1.12 0.68 -18.34
CA ALA A 453 0.09 0.81 -19.09
C ALA A 453 1.06 1.55 -18.20
N PRO A 454 2.32 1.16 -18.18
CA PRO A 454 3.37 1.97 -17.65
C PRO A 454 3.21 3.36 -18.29
N ARG A 455 2.92 4.35 -17.50
CA ARG A 455 2.82 5.74 -17.92
C ARG A 455 4.03 6.44 -17.36
N GLY A 456 4.61 7.34 -18.14
CA GLY A 456 5.47 8.36 -17.59
C GLY A 456 4.59 9.30 -16.74
N GLU A 457 4.52 9.10 -15.46
CA GLU A 457 3.96 10.03 -14.49
C GLU A 457 5.08 10.72 -13.74
#